data_e8ea467065cc9144cc17e7cd0d835f19
#
_entry.id   e8ea467065cc9144cc17e7cd0d835f19
#
_cell.length_a   1.000
_cell.length_b   1.000
_cell.length_c   1.000
_cell.angle_alpha   90.00
_cell.angle_beta   90.00
_cell.angle_gamma   90.00
#
_symmetry.space_group_name_H-M   'P 1'
#
loop_
_entity.id
_entity.type
_entity.pdbx_description
1 polymer ?
#
loop_
_entity_poly.entity_id
_entity_poly.type
_entity_poly.pdbx_seq_one_letter_code
_entity_poly.pdbx_strand_id
1 'polypeptide(L)'
;MEVLRVSTKSNPNSVAGALAGVLREKGTAELQAVGAGALNQVVKAVAIARGFVAPSGIDLVCVPAFADIEIDGEERTAIKLIIESR
;
A
#
# COMPACT_ATOMS: atom_id res chain seq x y z
N MET A 1 -10.18 7.66 3.33
CA MET A 1 -9.29 6.46 3.19
C MET A 1 -7.89 6.84 3.61
N GLU A 2 -7.26 6.03 4.43
CA GLU A 2 -5.90 6.31 4.86
C GLU A 2 -4.90 6.00 3.77
N VAL A 3 -3.94 6.91 3.57
CA VAL A 3 -2.93 6.80 2.51
C VAL A 3 -1.56 6.60 3.15
N LEU A 4 -0.86 5.56 2.70
CA LEU A 4 0.52 5.29 3.07
C LEU A 4 1.42 5.49 1.86
N ARG A 5 2.44 6.34 2.00
CA ARG A 5 3.44 6.55 0.95
C ARG A 5 4.62 5.62 1.17
N VAL A 6 5.05 4.97 0.09
CA VAL A 6 6.10 3.97 0.13
C VAL A 6 7.23 4.40 -0.80
N SER A 7 8.46 4.28 -0.32
CA SER A 7 9.65 4.58 -1.11
C SER A 7 10.50 3.34 -1.31
N THR A 8 11.54 3.45 -2.12
CA THR A 8 12.52 2.37 -2.32
C THR A 8 13.19 1.97 -1.01
N LYS A 9 13.27 2.89 -0.05
CA LYS A 9 13.91 2.68 1.25
C LYS A 9 12.95 2.16 2.32
N SER A 10 11.66 2.11 2.03
CA SER A 10 10.67 1.60 2.97
C SER A 10 10.90 0.12 3.23
N ASN A 11 10.77 -0.28 4.50
CA ASN A 11 10.86 -1.69 4.87
C ASN A 11 9.50 -2.36 4.61
N PRO A 12 9.42 -3.36 3.72
CA PRO A 12 8.13 -3.99 3.39
C PRO A 12 7.43 -4.62 4.58
N ASN A 13 8.16 -5.17 5.55
CA ASN A 13 7.56 -5.75 6.75
C ASN A 13 6.90 -4.68 7.61
N SER A 14 7.55 -3.53 7.77
CA SER A 14 7.00 -2.40 8.53
C SER A 14 5.76 -1.83 7.85
N VAL A 15 5.81 -1.65 6.54
CA VAL A 15 4.66 -1.19 5.76
C VAL A 15 3.51 -2.18 5.86
N ALA A 16 3.81 -3.48 5.78
CA ALA A 16 2.79 -4.54 5.90
C ALA A 16 2.11 -4.51 7.27
N GLY A 17 2.87 -4.29 8.34
CA GLY A 17 2.31 -4.16 9.69
C GLY A 17 1.36 -2.98 9.81
N ALA A 18 1.77 -1.82 9.30
CA ALA A 18 0.93 -0.62 9.28
C ALA A 18 -0.33 -0.85 8.43
N LEU A 19 -0.17 -1.45 7.26
CA LEU A 19 -1.28 -1.76 6.36
C LEU A 19 -2.28 -2.71 7.02
N ALA A 20 -1.80 -3.78 7.65
CA ALA A 20 -2.67 -4.73 8.34
C ALA A 20 -3.48 -4.05 9.45
N GLY A 21 -2.85 -3.14 10.20
CA GLY A 21 -3.53 -2.36 11.23
C GLY A 21 -4.66 -1.51 10.67
N VAL A 22 -4.40 -0.79 9.58
CA VAL A 22 -5.41 0.04 8.91
C VAL A 22 -6.56 -0.82 8.39
N LEU A 23 -6.25 -1.95 7.77
CA LEU A 23 -7.27 -2.84 7.22
C LEU A 23 -8.17 -3.44 8.29
N ARG A 24 -7.62 -3.83 9.43
CA ARG A 24 -8.41 -4.34 10.57
C ARG A 24 -9.34 -3.28 11.14
N GLU A 25 -8.89 -2.03 11.13
CA GLU A 25 -9.65 -0.92 11.71
C GLU A 25 -10.65 -0.32 10.72
N LYS A 26 -10.24 -0.12 9.47
CA LYS A 26 -11.02 0.64 8.48
C LYS A 26 -11.51 -0.18 7.29
N GLY A 27 -10.96 -1.36 7.06
CA GLY A 27 -11.34 -2.25 5.96
C GLY A 27 -10.71 -1.90 4.61
N THR A 28 -10.22 -0.68 4.42
CA THR A 28 -9.59 -0.22 3.18
C THR A 28 -8.38 0.64 3.48
N ALA A 29 -7.45 0.69 2.54
CA ALA A 29 -6.28 1.56 2.59
C ALA A 29 -5.81 1.88 1.18
N GLU A 30 -5.02 2.93 1.03
CA GLU A 30 -4.36 3.27 -0.22
C GLU A 30 -2.85 3.31 0.00
N LEU A 31 -2.10 2.66 -0.89
CA LEU A 31 -0.65 2.77 -0.94
C LEU A 31 -0.25 3.55 -2.18
N GLN A 32 0.72 4.46 -2.04
CA GLN A 32 1.21 5.25 -3.17
C GLN A 32 2.71 5.04 -3.35
N ALA A 33 3.14 4.89 -4.60
CA ALA A 33 4.53 4.70 -4.94
C ALA A 33 4.89 5.47 -6.21
N VAL A 34 6.06 6.10 -6.20
CA VAL A 34 6.65 6.74 -7.39
C VAL A 34 7.87 5.92 -7.80
N GLY A 35 7.83 5.41 -9.03
CA GLY A 35 8.92 4.64 -9.58
C GLY A 35 8.85 3.14 -9.28
N ALA A 36 9.58 2.38 -10.09
CA ALA A 36 9.53 0.92 -10.07
C ALA A 36 10.02 0.32 -8.74
N GLY A 37 11.06 0.90 -8.17
CA GLY A 37 11.62 0.39 -6.90
C GLY A 37 10.62 0.52 -5.74
N ALA A 38 9.96 1.68 -5.65
CA ALA A 38 8.92 1.90 -4.64
C ALA A 38 7.73 0.97 -4.86
N LEU A 39 7.31 0.80 -6.11
CA LEU A 39 6.21 -0.10 -6.45
C LEU A 39 6.53 -1.54 -6.04
N ASN A 40 7.76 -1.99 -6.26
CA ASN A 40 8.17 -3.33 -5.83
C ASN A 40 8.04 -3.51 -4.31
N GLN A 41 8.38 -2.49 -3.54
CA GLN A 41 8.22 -2.54 -2.07
C GLN A 41 6.74 -2.60 -1.69
N VAL A 42 5.87 -1.89 -2.40
CA VAL A 42 4.42 -1.95 -2.17
C VAL A 42 3.88 -3.36 -2.40
N VAL A 43 4.26 -3.99 -3.53
CA VAL A 43 3.79 -5.34 -3.84
C VAL A 43 4.23 -6.34 -2.78
N LYS A 44 5.49 -6.25 -2.33
CA LYS A 44 5.98 -7.09 -1.24
C LYS A 44 5.20 -6.86 0.05
N ALA A 45 4.93 -5.60 0.40
CA ALA A 45 4.18 -5.26 1.61
C ALA A 45 2.77 -5.83 1.58
N VAL A 46 2.08 -5.76 0.45
CA VAL A 46 0.74 -6.34 0.30
C VAL A 46 0.80 -7.85 0.46
N ALA A 47 1.78 -8.50 -0.15
CA ALA A 47 1.96 -9.95 -0.04
C ALA A 47 2.18 -10.39 1.42
N ILE A 48 2.98 -9.63 2.17
CA ILE A 48 3.24 -9.90 3.58
C ILE A 48 1.97 -9.64 4.41
N ALA A 49 1.28 -8.52 4.15
CA ALA A 49 0.05 -8.16 4.87
C ALA A 49 -1.04 -9.22 4.70
N ARG A 50 -1.13 -9.86 3.55
CA ARG A 50 -2.06 -10.97 3.33
C ARG A 50 -1.86 -12.05 4.39
N GLY A 51 -0.61 -12.41 4.67
CA GLY A 51 -0.30 -13.39 5.70
C GLY A 51 -0.69 -12.95 7.10
N PHE A 52 -0.61 -11.65 7.39
CA PHE A 52 -0.98 -11.12 8.71
C PHE A 52 -2.49 -11.16 8.94
N VAL A 53 -3.30 -10.93 7.93
CA VAL A 53 -4.75 -10.80 8.08
C VAL A 53 -5.52 -12.07 7.69
N ALA A 54 -4.89 -13.01 7.01
CA ALA A 54 -5.53 -14.27 6.62
C ALA A 54 -6.11 -15.06 7.80
N PRO A 55 -5.44 -15.15 8.97
CA PRO A 55 -6.03 -15.85 10.12
C PRO A 55 -7.34 -15.22 10.61
N SER A 56 -7.57 -13.94 10.30
CA SER A 56 -8.84 -13.25 10.65
C SER A 56 -9.90 -13.42 9.56
N GLY A 57 -9.63 -14.21 8.53
CA GLY A 57 -10.58 -14.46 7.44
C GLY A 57 -10.61 -13.34 6.39
N ILE A 58 -9.62 -12.45 6.40
CA ILE A 58 -9.54 -11.35 5.44
C ILE A 58 -8.74 -11.79 4.21
N ASP A 59 -9.34 -11.65 3.03
CA ASP A 59 -8.67 -11.91 1.75
C ASP A 59 -8.47 -10.58 1.02
N LEU A 60 -7.20 -10.14 0.93
CA LEU A 60 -6.88 -8.85 0.35
C LEU A 60 -6.77 -8.90 -1.16
N VAL A 61 -7.32 -7.87 -1.79
CA VAL A 61 -7.10 -7.58 -3.20
C VAL A 61 -6.59 -6.16 -3.33
N CYS A 62 -5.90 -5.86 -4.42
CA CYS A 62 -5.48 -4.50 -4.71
C CYS A 62 -5.87 -4.10 -6.12
N VAL A 63 -6.28 -2.83 -6.25
CA VAL A 63 -6.68 -2.24 -7.53
C VAL A 63 -5.68 -1.12 -7.83
N PRO A 64 -4.85 -1.28 -8.87
CA PRO A 64 -3.90 -0.23 -9.25
C PRO A 64 -4.59 0.87 -10.04
N ALA A 65 -4.13 2.09 -9.84
CA ALA A 65 -4.56 3.26 -10.61
C ALA A 65 -3.45 4.31 -10.62
N PHE A 66 -3.59 5.31 -11.47
CA PHE A 66 -2.67 6.44 -11.44
C PHE A 66 -3.13 7.49 -10.44
N ALA A 67 -2.18 8.20 -9.88
CA ALA A 67 -2.43 9.37 -9.04
C ALA A 67 -1.40 10.44 -9.35
N ASP A 68 -1.84 11.69 -9.43
CA ASP A 68 -0.92 12.81 -9.54
C ASP A 68 -0.66 13.34 -8.14
N ILE A 69 0.60 13.40 -7.78
CA ILE A 69 1.04 13.87 -6.47
C ILE A 69 2.09 14.96 -6.63
N GLU A 70 2.27 15.75 -5.60
CA GLU A 70 3.29 16.80 -5.58
C GLU A 70 4.38 16.41 -4.59
N ILE A 71 5.64 16.44 -5.06
CA ILE A 71 6.83 16.21 -4.23
C ILE A 71 7.77 17.38 -4.44
N ASP A 72 8.07 18.11 -3.36
CA ASP A 72 8.98 19.27 -3.39
C ASP A 72 8.60 20.29 -4.46
N GLY A 73 7.31 20.58 -4.61
CA GLY A 73 6.80 21.54 -5.57
C GLY A 73 6.67 21.02 -7.00
N GLU A 74 7.06 19.78 -7.27
CA GLU A 74 6.95 19.15 -8.58
C GLU A 74 5.80 18.16 -8.64
N GLU A 75 5.01 18.21 -9.71
CA GLU A 75 4.01 17.19 -9.98
C GLU A 75 4.68 15.92 -10.46
N ARG A 76 4.28 14.81 -9.85
CA ARG A 76 4.77 13.48 -10.21
C ARG A 76 3.58 12.55 -10.39
N THR A 77 3.69 11.67 -11.37
CA THR A 77 2.72 10.60 -11.52
C THR A 77 3.13 9.43 -10.65
N ALA A 78 2.22 9.03 -9.77
CA ALA A 78 2.40 7.87 -8.90
C ALA A 78 1.49 6.75 -9.33
N ILE A 79 1.81 5.55 -8.89
CA ILE A 79 0.86 4.43 -8.89
C ILE A 79 0.27 4.37 -7.49
N LYS A 80 -1.05 4.40 -7.41
CA LYS A 80 -1.74 4.10 -6.17
C LYS A 80 -2.35 2.70 -6.26
N LEU A 81 -2.32 1.99 -5.14
CA LEU A 81 -2.97 0.70 -5.02
C LEU A 81 -4.02 0.81 -3.93
N ILE A 82 -5.26 0.57 -4.30
CA ILE A 82 -6.38 0.55 -3.37
C ILE A 82 -6.47 -0.87 -2.83
N ILE A 83 -6.29 -1.01 -1.52
CA ILE A 83 -6.27 -2.31 -0.85
C ILE A 83 -7.58 -2.48 -0.11
N GLU A 84 -8.25 -3.58 -0.36
CA GLU A 84 -9.52 -3.86 0.30
C GLU A 84 -9.73 -5.36 0.46
N SER A 85 -10.68 -5.72 1.32
CA SER A 85 -11.07 -7.11 1.53
C SER A 85 -12.03 -7.56 0.42
N ARG A 86 -11.75 -8.73 -0.09
CA ARG A 86 -12.62 -9.36 -1.07
C ARG A 86 -13.70 -10.20 -0.39
#